data_34b26707832982d0aa06808c9ea2bebd
#
_entry.id   34b26707832982d0aa06808c9ea2bebd
#
_cell.length_a   1.000
_cell.length_b   1.000
_cell.length_c   1.000
_cell.angle_alpha   90.00
_cell.angle_beta   90.00
_cell.angle_gamma   90.00
#
_symmetry.space_group_name_H-M   'P 1'
#
loop_
_entity.id
_entity.type
_entity.pdbx_description
1 polymer ?
#
loop_
_entity_poly.entity_id
_entity_poly.type
_entity_poly.pdbx_seq_one_letter_code
_entity_poly.pdbx_strand_id
1 'polypeptide(L)'
;MARRKHYHVYVIELSQDVLHEGRFRRCNPNYIPGKPCVYVGMTGLDPDVRFDKHKAGIQSNRYVREYGLRLLPDLYEAFNPMSYDEARDKEVEVGIDLRGAGFGVWQA
;
A
#
# COMPACT_ATOMS: atom_id res chain seq x y z
N MET A 1 8.97 -26.39 12.99
CA MET A 1 9.23 -26.09 11.59
C MET A 1 9.22 -24.58 11.38
N ALA A 2 10.23 -24.05 10.73
CA ALA A 2 10.32 -22.62 10.50
C ALA A 2 9.27 -22.18 9.47
N ARG A 3 8.63 -21.05 9.71
CA ARG A 3 7.69 -20.45 8.74
C ARG A 3 8.47 -19.88 7.56
N ARG A 4 7.92 -20.04 6.38
CA ARG A 4 8.51 -19.44 5.18
C ARG A 4 8.33 -17.94 5.24
N LYS A 5 9.41 -17.21 4.96
CA LYS A 5 9.40 -15.75 4.94
C LYS A 5 9.54 -15.28 3.50
N HIS A 6 8.42 -15.29 2.76
CA HIS A 6 8.41 -14.80 1.39
C HIS A 6 7.31 -13.78 1.14
N TYR A 7 6.65 -13.33 2.20
CA TYR A 7 5.64 -12.29 2.08
C TYR A 7 6.26 -10.93 2.25
N HIS A 8 5.67 -9.96 1.57
CA HIS A 8 6.15 -8.58 1.53
C HIS A 8 4.99 -7.63 1.75
N VAL A 9 5.23 -6.61 2.57
CA VAL A 9 4.39 -5.42 2.61
C VAL A 9 4.94 -4.45 1.57
N TYR A 10 4.05 -3.70 0.93
CA TYR A 10 4.46 -2.71 -0.05
C TYR A 10 3.57 -1.48 0.04
N VAL A 11 4.10 -0.36 -0.42
CA VAL A 11 3.40 0.92 -0.47
C VAL A 11 3.57 1.49 -1.87
N ILE A 12 2.43 1.84 -2.47
CA ILE A 12 2.39 2.42 -3.81
C ILE A 12 1.94 3.87 -3.69
N GLU A 13 2.69 4.80 -4.29
CA GLU A 13 2.24 6.18 -4.40
C GLU A 13 1.08 6.26 -5.41
N LEU A 14 0.02 6.95 -5.00
CA LEU A 14 -1.14 7.24 -5.85
C LEU A 14 -1.11 8.68 -6.30
N SER A 15 -1.61 8.92 -7.52
CA SER A 15 -1.83 10.29 -7.99
C SER A 15 -2.75 11.04 -7.03
N GLN A 16 -2.50 12.33 -6.84
CA GLN A 16 -3.36 13.21 -6.04
C GLN A 16 -4.79 13.25 -6.58
N ASP A 17 -5.02 12.86 -7.82
CA ASP A 17 -6.37 12.77 -8.40
C ASP A 17 -7.26 11.79 -7.65
N VAL A 18 -6.68 10.84 -6.89
CA VAL A 18 -7.45 9.92 -6.05
C VAL A 18 -8.29 10.68 -5.01
N LEU A 19 -7.92 11.91 -4.69
CA LEU A 19 -8.69 12.76 -3.78
C LEU A 19 -10.05 13.17 -4.32
N HIS A 20 -10.31 12.97 -5.62
CA HIS A 20 -11.64 13.15 -6.20
C HIS A 20 -12.59 12.01 -5.82
N GLU A 21 -12.06 10.88 -5.34
CA GLU A 21 -12.87 9.73 -4.92
C GLU A 21 -13.41 9.98 -3.52
N GLY A 22 -14.73 10.10 -3.40
CA GLY A 22 -15.37 10.39 -2.10
C GLY A 22 -15.08 9.32 -1.06
N ARG A 23 -15.02 8.04 -1.48
CA ARG A 23 -14.74 6.93 -0.57
C ARG A 23 -13.33 7.03 -0.01
N PHE A 24 -12.36 7.42 -0.84
CA PHE A 24 -10.98 7.63 -0.39
C PHE A 24 -10.91 8.74 0.65
N ARG A 25 -11.57 9.88 0.39
CA ARG A 25 -11.59 11.00 1.35
C ARG A 25 -12.23 10.61 2.68
N ARG A 26 -13.32 9.84 2.65
CA ARG A 26 -14.01 9.42 3.88
C ARG A 26 -13.15 8.50 4.74
N CYS A 27 -12.25 7.73 4.13
CA CYS A 27 -11.31 6.88 4.86
C CYS A 27 -10.14 7.66 5.46
N ASN A 28 -9.97 8.92 5.07
CA ASN A 28 -8.83 9.73 5.45
C ASN A 28 -9.26 11.12 5.94
N PRO A 29 -10.09 11.19 7.01
CA PRO A 29 -10.61 12.48 7.49
C PRO A 29 -9.51 13.42 8.01
N ASN A 30 -8.35 12.87 8.37
CA ASN A 30 -7.24 13.65 8.91
C ASN A 30 -6.11 13.84 7.88
N TYR A 31 -6.42 13.64 6.61
CA TYR A 31 -5.43 13.88 5.54
C TYR A 31 -4.96 15.33 5.58
N ILE A 32 -3.63 15.50 5.52
CA ILE A 32 -3.01 16.83 5.49
C ILE A 32 -2.74 17.19 4.03
N PRO A 33 -3.37 18.25 3.50
CA PRO A 33 -3.13 18.66 2.11
C PRO A 33 -1.65 18.81 1.79
N GLY A 34 -1.23 18.25 0.66
CA GLY A 34 0.16 18.23 0.23
C GLY A 34 0.91 16.96 0.61
N LYS A 35 0.40 16.17 1.55
CA LYS A 35 0.99 14.88 1.88
C LYS A 35 0.66 13.84 0.80
N PRO A 36 1.50 12.82 0.62
CA PRO A 36 1.26 11.78 -0.37
C PRO A 36 -0.04 11.01 -0.13
N CYS A 37 -0.61 10.49 -1.22
CA CYS A 37 -1.67 9.49 -1.19
C CYS A 37 -1.05 8.15 -1.56
N VAL A 38 -1.37 7.10 -0.81
CA VAL A 38 -0.73 5.79 -0.99
C VAL A 38 -1.72 4.65 -0.86
N TYR A 39 -1.34 3.51 -1.44
CA TYR A 39 -1.98 2.22 -1.22
C TYR A 39 -1.01 1.33 -0.46
N VAL A 40 -1.49 0.68 0.58
CA VAL A 40 -0.69 -0.27 1.38
C VAL A 40 -1.26 -1.66 1.18
N GLY A 41 -0.43 -2.60 0.80
CA GLY A 41 -0.83 -3.98 0.59
C GLY A 41 0.23 -4.98 1.04
N MET A 42 -0.10 -6.26 0.90
CA MET A 42 0.84 -7.34 1.12
C MET A 42 0.73 -8.35 -0.01
N THR A 43 1.80 -9.08 -0.25
CA THR A 43 1.85 -10.05 -1.35
C THR A 43 2.82 -11.17 -1.03
N GLY A 44 2.56 -12.37 -1.57
CA GLY A 44 3.53 -13.48 -1.57
C GLY A 44 4.53 -13.38 -2.71
N LEU A 45 4.39 -12.35 -3.56
CA LEU A 45 5.28 -12.10 -4.68
C LEU A 45 6.26 -11.01 -4.33
N ASP A 46 7.26 -10.80 -5.19
CA ASP A 46 8.08 -9.59 -5.13
C ASP A 46 7.17 -8.36 -5.36
N PRO A 47 7.34 -7.26 -4.61
CA PRO A 47 6.51 -6.07 -4.79
C PRO A 47 6.49 -5.52 -6.21
N ASP A 48 7.62 -5.58 -6.94
CA ASP A 48 7.67 -5.13 -8.34
C ASP A 48 6.74 -5.94 -9.22
N VAL A 49 6.73 -7.26 -9.03
CA VAL A 49 5.84 -8.16 -9.79
C VAL A 49 4.38 -7.86 -9.45
N ARG A 50 4.08 -7.66 -8.16
CA ARG A 50 2.71 -7.37 -7.73
C ARG A 50 2.23 -6.04 -8.28
N PHE A 51 3.10 -5.02 -8.29
CA PHE A 51 2.78 -3.73 -8.86
C PHE A 51 2.42 -3.85 -10.35
N ASP A 52 3.22 -4.61 -11.10
CA ASP A 52 2.95 -4.83 -12.53
C ASP A 52 1.60 -5.52 -12.74
N LYS A 53 1.26 -6.49 -11.90
CA LYS A 53 -0.05 -7.17 -11.96
C LYS A 53 -1.19 -6.20 -11.68
N HIS A 54 -1.05 -5.33 -10.70
CA HIS A 54 -2.05 -4.29 -10.42
C HIS A 54 -2.28 -3.41 -11.65
N LYS A 55 -1.20 -2.94 -12.27
CA LYS A 55 -1.29 -2.04 -13.43
C LYS A 55 -1.87 -2.77 -14.65
N ALA A 56 -1.64 -4.07 -14.76
CA ALA A 56 -2.19 -4.88 -15.84
C ALA A 56 -3.66 -5.30 -15.60
N GLY A 57 -4.22 -4.97 -14.43
CA GLY A 57 -5.59 -5.32 -14.09
C GLY A 57 -5.79 -6.74 -13.58
N ILE A 58 -4.72 -7.44 -13.25
CA ILE A 58 -4.77 -8.85 -12.78
C ILE A 58 -4.99 -8.83 -11.27
N GLN A 59 -6.20 -9.24 -10.83
CA GLN A 59 -6.60 -9.23 -9.42
C GLN A 59 -6.24 -7.89 -8.76
N SER A 60 -6.49 -6.79 -9.49
CA SER A 60 -5.99 -5.48 -9.12
C SER A 60 -6.95 -4.73 -8.22
N ASN A 61 -6.39 -3.87 -7.38
CA ASN A 61 -7.15 -2.82 -6.73
C ASN A 61 -7.42 -1.70 -7.74
N ARG A 62 -8.67 -1.22 -7.79
CA ARG A 62 -9.07 -0.19 -8.75
C ARG A 62 -8.25 1.09 -8.61
N TYR A 63 -8.00 1.54 -7.36
CA TYR A 63 -7.26 2.78 -7.16
C TYR A 63 -5.80 2.64 -7.61
N VAL A 64 -5.19 1.49 -7.41
CA VAL A 64 -3.83 1.26 -7.91
C VAL A 64 -3.81 1.25 -9.42
N ARG A 65 -4.79 0.58 -10.05
CA ARG A 65 -4.86 0.52 -11.51
C ARG A 65 -5.02 1.89 -12.13
N GLU A 66 -5.89 2.74 -11.54
CA GLU A 66 -6.20 4.05 -12.10
C GLU A 66 -5.21 5.14 -11.67
N TYR A 67 -4.75 5.09 -10.43
CA TYR A 67 -3.97 6.18 -9.85
C TYR A 67 -2.56 5.79 -9.42
N GLY A 68 -2.20 4.51 -9.49
CA GLY A 68 -0.87 4.04 -9.07
C GLY A 68 0.24 4.61 -9.92
N LEU A 69 1.24 5.20 -9.28
CA LEU A 69 2.37 5.84 -9.93
C LEU A 69 3.65 5.00 -9.81
N ARG A 70 4.01 4.62 -8.58
CA ARG A 70 5.25 3.89 -8.32
C ARG A 70 5.26 3.31 -6.92
N LEU A 71 6.14 2.34 -6.70
CA LEU A 71 6.44 1.83 -5.36
C LEU A 71 7.27 2.85 -4.60
N LEU A 72 7.12 2.85 -3.26
CA LEU A 72 7.90 3.69 -2.36
C LEU A 72 8.70 2.78 -1.40
N PRO A 73 9.79 2.15 -1.89
CA PRO A 73 10.51 1.11 -1.12
C PRO A 73 11.06 1.60 0.22
N ASP A 74 11.42 2.87 0.32
CA ASP A 74 11.95 3.43 1.57
C ASP A 74 10.99 3.27 2.74
N LEU A 75 9.69 3.13 2.46
CA LEU A 75 8.66 3.01 3.50
C LEU A 75 8.44 1.57 3.97
N TYR A 76 9.03 0.56 3.31
CA TYR A 76 8.68 -0.83 3.65
C TYR A 76 9.81 -1.85 3.46
N GLU A 77 10.83 -1.56 2.66
CA GLU A 77 11.76 -2.63 2.25
C GLU A 77 12.54 -3.21 3.44
N ALA A 78 12.77 -2.41 4.48
CA ALA A 78 13.48 -2.86 5.68
C ALA A 78 12.71 -3.96 6.45
N PHE A 79 11.40 -4.07 6.26
CA PHE A 79 10.58 -5.06 6.95
C PHE A 79 10.55 -6.41 6.24
N ASN A 80 10.83 -6.42 4.95
CA ASN A 80 10.65 -7.60 4.09
C ASN A 80 11.92 -8.47 4.02
N PRO A 81 11.80 -9.76 3.74
CA PRO A 81 10.55 -10.53 3.70
C PRO A 81 10.08 -10.97 5.09
N MET A 82 8.81 -11.39 5.15
CA MET A 82 8.16 -11.79 6.40
C MET A 82 7.35 -13.06 6.19
N SER A 83 6.90 -13.66 7.31
CA SER A 83 5.86 -14.68 7.24
C SER A 83 4.52 -14.03 6.87
N TYR A 84 3.53 -14.86 6.49
CA TYR A 84 2.20 -14.36 6.17
C TYR A 84 1.60 -13.54 7.32
N ASP A 85 1.65 -14.09 8.53
CA ASP A 85 1.04 -13.43 9.69
C ASP A 85 1.75 -12.12 10.03
N GLU A 86 3.08 -12.11 9.95
CA GLU A 86 3.86 -10.90 10.17
C GLU A 86 3.53 -9.82 9.14
N ALA A 87 3.40 -10.20 7.87
CA ALA A 87 3.10 -9.26 6.80
C ALA A 87 1.69 -8.69 6.95
N ARG A 88 0.72 -9.52 7.33
CA ARG A 88 -0.65 -9.06 7.56
C ARG A 88 -0.69 -8.01 8.67
N ASP A 89 -0.01 -8.27 9.78
CA ASP A 89 0.02 -7.34 10.91
C ASP A 89 0.78 -6.05 10.54
N LYS A 90 1.87 -6.20 9.80
CA LYS A 90 2.68 -5.05 9.36
C LYS A 90 1.92 -4.17 8.37
N GLU A 91 1.13 -4.74 7.49
CA GLU A 91 0.29 -3.97 6.56
C GLU A 91 -0.63 -3.01 7.31
N VAL A 92 -1.31 -3.53 8.34
CA VAL A 92 -2.20 -2.73 9.19
C VAL A 92 -1.43 -1.63 9.91
N GLU A 93 -0.29 -2.00 10.50
CA GLU A 93 0.56 -1.06 11.24
C GLU A 93 1.07 0.08 10.35
N VAL A 94 1.57 -0.25 9.17
CA VAL A 94 2.07 0.76 8.21
C VAL A 94 0.94 1.70 7.81
N GLY A 95 -0.24 1.17 7.53
CA GLY A 95 -1.40 1.98 7.19
C GLY A 95 -1.77 2.97 8.29
N ILE A 96 -1.78 2.49 9.55
CA ILE A 96 -2.08 3.34 10.71
C ILE A 96 -1.02 4.43 10.86
N ASP A 97 0.25 4.05 10.75
CA ASP A 97 1.36 4.99 10.92
C ASP A 97 1.34 6.08 9.85
N LEU A 98 1.09 5.72 8.60
CA LEU A 98 1.04 6.70 7.51
C LEU A 98 -0.17 7.62 7.63
N ARG A 99 -1.34 7.11 8.03
CA ARG A 99 -2.49 7.97 8.31
C ARG A 99 -2.18 8.92 9.46
N GLY A 100 -1.52 8.44 10.51
CA GLY A 100 -1.11 9.26 11.64
C GLY A 100 -0.15 10.38 11.24
N ALA A 101 0.63 10.18 10.18
CA ALA A 101 1.53 11.18 9.63
C ALA A 101 0.83 12.14 8.65
N GLY A 102 -0.47 11.99 8.44
CA GLY A 102 -1.25 12.87 7.56
C GLY A 102 -1.37 12.40 6.13
N PHE A 103 -0.87 11.22 5.79
CA PHE A 103 -1.01 10.66 4.44
C PHE A 103 -2.46 10.26 4.17
N GLY A 104 -2.83 10.29 2.89
CA GLY A 104 -4.04 9.61 2.43
C GLY A 104 -3.69 8.14 2.19
N VAL A 105 -4.45 7.22 2.79
CA VAL A 105 -4.13 5.80 2.72
C VAL A 105 -5.35 4.98 2.30
N TRP A 106 -5.13 4.06 1.37
CA TRP A 106 -6.07 3.00 1.05
C TRP A 106 -5.38 1.66 1.28
N GLN A 107 -6.07 0.74 1.93
CA GLN A 107 -5.50 -0.58 2.25
C GLN A 107 -6.24 -1.69 1.51
N ALA A 108 -5.49 -2.75 1.29
CA ALA A 108 -6.04 -3.97 0.70
C ALA A 108 -7.10 -4.60 1.60
#